data_8a55c8ef55c58b9e320a41d10dceee9b
#
_entry.id   8a55c8ef55c58b9e320a41d10dceee9b
#
_cell.length_a   1.000
_cell.length_b   1.000
_cell.length_c   1.000
_cell.angle_alpha   90.00
_cell.angle_beta   90.00
_cell.angle_gamma   90.00
#
_symmetry.space_group_name_H-M   'P 1'
#
loop_
_entity.id
_entity.type
_entity.pdbx_description
1 polymer ?
#
loop_
_entity_poly.entity_id
_entity_poly.type
_entity_poly.pdbx_seq_one_letter_code
_entity_poly.pdbx_strand_id
1 'polypeptide(L)'
;MVYPQYKKSRASRFFLYVAASVLLAGNTIHAQPSPTAPAYDLLLQGGHVLDDKNHVDAVMDVAIKDGKIAKVAAHIPSSDALKTVDARGLYVTPGLIDIHVHVYAGTGERASYAGDNSVPPDGFTFRVGVTTVVDAGCSGWRNFEDFKQRIIDRSKTRVLAMLNIVGAGMRGPKFENNTTDMDGEATAAMALKYPETVVGIKTAHFEGPEWTPVEQAVIAGTKANIPVMVDFGADRPTRPIYDLLTVKLRPGDIYTHMYSGLRHEQDPDTLGPSKALIEGRKRGIYFDVGQGGGSFKWSLAVPMIKAGFIPDSISTDLHISSMNGAMKDELNVADKILANGVSLKQVVAEMTSHPAHEIKHEELGNLSEGSIADVAVLRLEKGKFGFTDMVNTRLDGTEKLICELTIKNGKIVYDLNGMSADLWNAKPGVHAAEASRWTTFAPRTPGAPKPKEMEH
;
A
#
# COMPACT_ATOMS: atom_id res chain seq x y z
N MET A 1 -15.28 -66.54 28.21
CA MET A 1 -15.70 -67.96 27.98
C MET A 1 -15.24 -68.33 26.56
N VAL A 2 -14.22 -69.21 26.58
CA VAL A 2 -14.03 -70.43 25.74
C VAL A 2 -13.87 -70.20 24.22
N TYR A 3 -12.64 -70.40 23.82
CA TYR A 3 -12.22 -70.82 22.47
C TYR A 3 -12.80 -72.25 22.14
N PRO A 4 -12.79 -72.62 20.87
CA PRO A 4 -11.96 -73.75 20.50
C PRO A 4 -11.07 -73.57 19.25
N GLN A 5 -9.91 -74.19 19.39
CA GLN A 5 -8.93 -74.53 18.36
C GLN A 5 -9.43 -75.62 17.44
N TYR A 6 -9.00 -75.62 16.16
CA TYR A 6 -8.97 -76.84 15.37
C TYR A 6 -7.65 -76.99 14.54
N LYS A 7 -7.24 -78.23 14.48
CA LYS A 7 -5.92 -78.79 14.22
C LYS A 7 -5.59 -78.84 12.71
N LYS A 8 -4.28 -78.94 12.49
CA LYS A 8 -3.55 -79.22 11.25
C LYS A 8 -3.96 -80.55 10.60
N SER A 9 -3.95 -80.67 9.26
CA SER A 9 -3.57 -81.89 8.57
C SER A 9 -2.65 -81.58 7.39
N ARG A 10 -1.52 -82.35 7.36
CA ARG A 10 -0.54 -82.42 6.28
C ARG A 10 -1.12 -83.33 5.18
N ALA A 11 -0.91 -82.93 3.92
CA ALA A 11 -0.87 -83.87 2.79
C ALA A 11 0.13 -83.35 1.77
N SER A 12 1.21 -84.10 1.65
CA SER A 12 2.22 -84.02 0.56
C SER A 12 1.61 -84.49 -0.74
N ARG A 13 1.81 -83.77 -1.83
CA ARG A 13 1.77 -84.35 -3.18
C ARG A 13 2.84 -83.67 -4.03
N PHE A 14 3.76 -84.49 -4.53
CA PHE A 14 4.73 -84.26 -5.61
C PHE A 14 3.96 -83.82 -6.88
N PHE A 15 4.46 -82.80 -7.56
CA PHE A 15 4.21 -82.60 -8.98
C PHE A 15 5.44 -82.05 -9.67
N LEU A 16 5.64 -82.65 -10.86
CA LEU A 16 6.74 -82.50 -11.82
C LEU A 16 7.00 -81.07 -12.25
N TYR A 17 8.26 -80.72 -12.42
CA TYR A 17 8.71 -79.57 -13.18
C TYR A 17 8.52 -79.78 -14.66
N VAL A 18 7.74 -78.90 -15.34
CA VAL A 18 7.83 -78.67 -16.77
C VAL A 18 8.34 -77.23 -16.93
N ALA A 19 9.56 -77.12 -17.46
CA ALA A 19 10.18 -75.87 -17.78
C ALA A 19 9.57 -75.33 -19.06
N ALA A 20 8.76 -74.27 -19.00
CA ALA A 20 8.37 -73.47 -20.14
C ALA A 20 9.14 -72.16 -20.12
N SER A 21 10.13 -72.04 -21.06
CA SER A 21 10.88 -70.82 -21.32
C SER A 21 9.96 -69.79 -21.99
N VAL A 22 9.46 -68.81 -21.22
CA VAL A 22 8.78 -67.63 -21.75
C VAL A 22 9.82 -66.55 -22.00
N LEU A 23 10.11 -66.23 -23.25
CA LEU A 23 10.85 -65.04 -23.67
C LEU A 23 10.04 -63.80 -23.27
N LEU A 24 10.44 -63.13 -22.18
CA LEU A 24 9.98 -61.80 -21.82
C LEU A 24 10.65 -60.78 -22.76
N ALA A 25 9.97 -60.36 -23.81
CA ALA A 25 10.29 -59.13 -24.53
C ALA A 25 10.07 -57.98 -23.58
N GLY A 26 11.16 -57.41 -23.04
CA GLY A 26 11.13 -56.24 -22.17
C GLY A 26 10.68 -55.00 -22.96
N ASN A 27 9.41 -54.66 -22.88
CA ASN A 27 8.95 -53.32 -23.20
C ASN A 27 9.45 -52.38 -22.08
N THR A 28 10.51 -51.68 -22.35
CA THR A 28 10.94 -50.53 -21.56
C THR A 28 9.85 -49.44 -21.70
N ILE A 29 8.92 -49.44 -20.78
CA ILE A 29 8.02 -48.30 -20.62
C ILE A 29 8.94 -47.13 -20.21
N HIS A 30 9.22 -46.23 -21.15
CA HIS A 30 9.78 -44.93 -20.84
C HIS A 30 8.69 -44.22 -20.03
N ALA A 31 8.86 -44.15 -18.70
CA ALA A 31 8.07 -43.28 -17.86
C ALA A 31 8.32 -41.86 -18.38
N GLN A 32 7.29 -41.27 -19.00
CA GLN A 32 7.34 -39.83 -19.27
C GLN A 32 7.54 -39.14 -17.93
N PRO A 33 8.46 -38.17 -17.83
CA PRO A 33 8.64 -37.41 -16.63
C PRO A 33 7.26 -36.80 -16.29
N SER A 34 6.82 -37.02 -15.06
CA SER A 34 5.61 -36.36 -14.55
C SER A 34 5.75 -34.86 -14.80
N PRO A 35 4.72 -34.17 -15.30
CA PRO A 35 4.80 -32.73 -15.49
C PRO A 35 5.23 -32.11 -14.15
N THR A 36 6.38 -31.48 -14.14
CA THR A 36 6.85 -30.72 -12.97
C THR A 36 5.82 -29.64 -12.66
N ALA A 37 5.43 -29.53 -11.39
CA ALA A 37 4.51 -28.46 -10.98
C ALA A 37 5.09 -27.10 -11.46
N PRO A 38 4.22 -26.17 -11.91
CA PRO A 38 4.67 -24.86 -12.35
C PRO A 38 5.56 -24.18 -11.29
N ALA A 39 6.62 -23.53 -11.76
CA ALA A 39 7.60 -22.89 -10.88
C ALA A 39 7.01 -21.68 -10.13
N TYR A 40 6.00 -21.02 -10.74
CA TYR A 40 5.43 -19.78 -10.25
C TYR A 40 3.92 -19.91 -10.04
N ASP A 41 3.39 -19.13 -9.09
CA ASP A 41 1.95 -19.08 -8.82
C ASP A 41 1.25 -18.12 -9.79
N LEU A 42 1.90 -16.99 -10.08
CA LEU A 42 1.38 -15.94 -10.95
C LEU A 42 2.52 -15.35 -11.78
N LEU A 43 2.22 -15.07 -13.05
CA LEU A 43 3.09 -14.37 -13.97
C LEU A 43 2.37 -13.15 -14.55
N LEU A 44 2.92 -11.97 -14.38
CA LEU A 44 2.55 -10.77 -15.13
C LEU A 44 3.46 -10.70 -16.35
N GLN A 45 2.88 -10.80 -17.55
CA GLN A 45 3.66 -10.97 -18.78
C GLN A 45 3.62 -9.71 -19.65
N GLY A 46 4.79 -9.23 -20.05
CA GLY A 46 4.99 -8.20 -21.07
C GLY A 46 4.61 -6.78 -20.63
N GLY A 47 4.51 -6.52 -19.32
CA GLY A 47 4.25 -5.18 -18.79
C GLY A 47 5.47 -4.28 -18.83
N HIS A 48 5.27 -2.97 -18.90
CA HIS A 48 6.36 -1.99 -18.74
C HIS A 48 6.64 -1.82 -17.24
N VAL A 49 7.70 -2.44 -16.75
CA VAL A 49 8.10 -2.39 -15.33
C VAL A 49 8.74 -1.04 -15.01
N LEU A 50 8.21 -0.36 -14.00
CA LEU A 50 8.82 0.81 -13.39
C LEU A 50 9.16 0.48 -11.93
N ASP A 51 10.44 0.33 -11.65
CA ASP A 51 10.95 0.04 -10.30
C ASP A 51 12.21 0.88 -10.06
N ASP A 52 12.04 1.99 -9.37
CA ASP A 52 13.10 2.97 -9.15
C ASP A 52 14.26 2.40 -8.32
N LYS A 53 13.95 1.67 -7.26
CA LYS A 53 14.99 1.06 -6.40
C LYS A 53 15.93 0.13 -7.18
N ASN A 54 15.42 -0.62 -8.14
CA ASN A 54 16.20 -1.54 -8.97
C ASN A 54 16.63 -0.91 -10.31
N HIS A 55 16.33 0.37 -10.52
CA HIS A 55 16.63 1.11 -11.75
C HIS A 55 16.05 0.46 -13.01
N VAL A 56 14.88 -0.15 -12.89
CA VAL A 56 14.18 -0.79 -14.01
C VAL A 56 13.17 0.18 -14.62
N ASP A 57 13.24 0.35 -15.93
CA ASP A 57 12.33 1.11 -16.77
C ASP A 57 12.30 0.43 -18.14
N ALA A 58 11.61 -0.72 -18.23
CA ALA A 58 11.64 -1.59 -19.41
C ALA A 58 10.45 -2.56 -19.46
N VAL A 59 10.15 -3.08 -20.66
CA VAL A 59 9.18 -4.16 -20.82
C VAL A 59 9.79 -5.46 -20.29
N MET A 60 9.17 -6.03 -19.25
CA MET A 60 9.63 -7.22 -18.55
C MET A 60 8.46 -8.07 -18.07
N ASP A 61 8.76 -9.31 -17.70
CA ASP A 61 7.85 -10.23 -17.02
C ASP A 61 8.16 -10.26 -15.52
N VAL A 62 7.13 -10.34 -14.69
CA VAL A 62 7.23 -10.43 -13.23
C VAL A 62 6.57 -11.72 -12.77
N ALA A 63 7.36 -12.65 -12.22
CA ALA A 63 6.88 -13.90 -11.67
C ALA A 63 6.80 -13.85 -10.15
N ILE A 64 5.70 -14.39 -9.60
CA ILE A 64 5.39 -14.41 -8.17
C ILE A 64 5.28 -15.85 -7.70
N LYS A 65 5.90 -16.15 -6.55
CA LYS A 65 5.83 -17.44 -5.88
C LYS A 65 5.73 -17.26 -4.37
N ASP A 66 4.82 -18.00 -3.74
CA ASP A 66 4.65 -18.02 -2.28
C ASP A 66 4.56 -16.61 -1.65
N GLY A 67 3.85 -15.71 -2.32
CA GLY A 67 3.64 -14.33 -1.86
C GLY A 67 4.83 -13.39 -2.06
N LYS A 68 5.88 -13.81 -2.78
CA LYS A 68 7.10 -13.04 -3.03
C LYS A 68 7.35 -12.85 -4.52
N ILE A 69 8.06 -11.78 -4.86
CA ILE A 69 8.65 -11.62 -6.20
C ILE A 69 9.69 -12.73 -6.37
N ALA A 70 9.44 -13.63 -7.30
CA ALA A 70 10.34 -14.75 -7.54
C ALA A 70 11.36 -14.43 -8.63
N LYS A 71 10.95 -13.66 -9.66
CA LYS A 71 11.81 -13.27 -10.77
C LYS A 71 11.28 -12.07 -11.53
N VAL A 72 12.18 -11.18 -11.94
CA VAL A 72 11.90 -10.12 -12.92
C VAL A 72 12.87 -10.32 -14.09
N ALA A 73 12.33 -10.55 -15.29
CA ALA A 73 13.18 -10.88 -16.47
C ALA A 73 12.52 -10.41 -17.77
N ALA A 74 13.32 -10.26 -18.83
CA ALA A 74 12.82 -9.87 -20.15
C ALA A 74 11.80 -10.86 -20.74
N HIS A 75 11.92 -12.14 -20.38
CA HIS A 75 10.97 -13.18 -20.78
C HIS A 75 10.96 -14.35 -19.79
N ILE A 76 9.75 -14.77 -19.42
CA ILE A 76 9.48 -15.96 -18.60
C ILE A 76 8.39 -16.78 -19.34
N PRO A 77 8.62 -18.09 -19.61
CA PRO A 77 7.62 -18.91 -20.28
C PRO A 77 6.31 -18.97 -19.48
N SER A 78 5.18 -18.75 -20.13
CA SER A 78 3.85 -18.85 -19.49
C SER A 78 3.54 -20.24 -18.94
N SER A 79 4.18 -21.30 -19.51
CA SER A 79 4.12 -22.68 -19.02
C SER A 79 4.66 -22.86 -17.61
N ASP A 80 5.51 -21.96 -17.16
CA ASP A 80 6.19 -22.02 -15.85
C ASP A 80 5.32 -21.45 -14.72
N ALA A 81 4.14 -20.91 -15.04
CA ALA A 81 3.23 -20.31 -14.05
C ALA A 81 1.87 -21.04 -14.02
N LEU A 82 1.28 -21.13 -12.81
CA LEU A 82 -0.08 -21.63 -12.64
C LEU A 82 -1.10 -20.69 -13.30
N LYS A 83 -0.86 -19.39 -13.23
CA LYS A 83 -1.68 -18.34 -13.83
C LYS A 83 -0.79 -17.31 -14.52
N THR A 84 -1.16 -16.93 -15.73
CA THR A 84 -0.54 -15.82 -16.45
C THR A 84 -1.56 -14.71 -16.69
N VAL A 85 -1.16 -13.47 -16.41
CA VAL A 85 -1.94 -12.26 -16.71
C VAL A 85 -1.18 -11.47 -17.77
N ASP A 86 -1.85 -11.15 -18.86
CA ASP A 86 -1.30 -10.30 -19.93
C ASP A 86 -1.28 -8.83 -19.48
N ALA A 87 -0.08 -8.30 -19.24
CA ALA A 87 0.14 -6.91 -18.82
C ALA A 87 0.67 -6.02 -19.97
N ARG A 88 0.64 -6.49 -21.23
CA ARG A 88 1.15 -5.72 -22.37
C ARG A 88 0.39 -4.40 -22.52
N GLY A 89 1.15 -3.32 -22.70
CA GLY A 89 0.59 -1.96 -22.81
C GLY A 89 0.24 -1.31 -21.47
N LEU A 90 0.51 -1.99 -20.34
CA LEU A 90 0.31 -1.50 -19.00
C LEU A 90 1.65 -1.31 -18.28
N TYR A 91 1.64 -0.50 -17.24
CA TYR A 91 2.78 -0.32 -16.34
C TYR A 91 2.64 -1.27 -15.14
N VAL A 92 3.72 -1.97 -14.82
CA VAL A 92 3.83 -2.82 -13.64
C VAL A 92 4.76 -2.14 -12.65
N THR A 93 4.24 -1.78 -11.49
CA THR A 93 4.99 -1.06 -10.44
C THR A 93 4.98 -1.85 -9.15
N PRO A 94 5.87 -1.57 -8.19
CA PRO A 94 5.62 -1.97 -6.81
C PRO A 94 4.24 -1.50 -6.35
N GLY A 95 3.66 -2.17 -5.38
CA GLY A 95 2.42 -1.70 -4.74
C GLY A 95 2.63 -0.32 -4.13
N LEU A 96 1.69 0.60 -4.39
CA LEU A 96 1.79 1.99 -3.97
C LEU A 96 1.74 2.13 -2.44
N ILE A 97 2.38 3.17 -1.93
CA ILE A 97 2.53 3.48 -0.51
C ILE A 97 2.06 4.91 -0.25
N ASP A 98 0.94 5.05 0.42
CA ASP A 98 0.40 6.34 0.86
C ASP A 98 0.80 6.59 2.32
N ILE A 99 1.74 7.51 2.54
CA ILE A 99 2.28 7.78 3.89
C ILE A 99 1.46 8.77 4.72
N HIS A 100 0.34 9.24 4.20
CA HIS A 100 -0.50 10.21 4.91
C HIS A 100 -1.98 9.88 4.70
N VAL A 101 -2.53 9.05 5.59
CA VAL A 101 -3.95 8.69 5.61
C VAL A 101 -4.52 8.76 7.03
N HIS A 102 -5.85 8.74 7.14
CA HIS A 102 -6.59 8.68 8.40
C HIS A 102 -7.54 7.48 8.38
N VAL A 103 -7.17 6.40 9.11
CA VAL A 103 -7.86 5.11 9.02
C VAL A 103 -8.31 4.53 10.37
N TYR A 104 -8.19 5.27 11.46
CA TYR A 104 -8.67 4.85 12.77
C TYR A 104 -10.19 5.05 12.92
N ALA A 105 -10.94 4.38 12.05
CA ALA A 105 -12.40 4.45 11.99
C ALA A 105 -13.08 3.58 13.07
N GLY A 106 -14.37 3.86 13.32
CA GLY A 106 -15.24 3.00 14.13
C GLY A 106 -15.07 3.14 15.65
N THR A 107 -14.45 4.21 16.14
CA THR A 107 -14.34 4.49 17.57
C THR A 107 -15.64 5.09 18.17
N GLY A 108 -16.50 5.65 17.31
CA GLY A 108 -17.70 6.39 17.73
C GLY A 108 -17.45 7.86 18.06
N GLU A 109 -16.22 8.36 17.92
CA GLU A 109 -15.91 9.78 18.11
C GLU A 109 -16.35 10.61 16.90
N ARG A 110 -17.25 11.57 17.14
CA ARG A 110 -17.79 12.43 16.08
C ARG A 110 -16.79 13.49 15.65
N ALA A 111 -16.80 13.79 14.35
CA ALA A 111 -15.99 14.84 13.73
C ALA A 111 -14.49 14.77 14.10
N SER A 112 -13.97 13.56 14.27
CA SER A 112 -12.59 13.26 14.71
C SER A 112 -11.87 12.40 13.69
N TYR A 113 -10.58 12.65 13.47
CA TYR A 113 -9.70 11.74 12.71
C TYR A 113 -9.44 10.43 13.48
N ALA A 114 -9.58 10.43 14.80
CA ALA A 114 -9.64 9.20 15.59
C ALA A 114 -11.06 8.62 15.63
N GLY A 115 -11.88 8.81 14.61
CA GLY A 115 -13.28 8.40 14.59
C GLY A 115 -13.98 8.56 13.24
N ASP A 116 -15.01 9.39 13.20
CA ASP A 116 -15.94 9.47 12.06
C ASP A 116 -15.33 10.09 10.79
N ASN A 117 -14.23 10.85 10.88
CA ASN A 117 -13.53 11.38 9.71
C ASN A 117 -12.56 10.37 9.09
N SER A 118 -12.22 9.29 9.80
CA SER A 118 -11.39 8.20 9.28
C SER A 118 -12.18 7.23 8.42
N VAL A 119 -11.49 6.51 7.53
CA VAL A 119 -12.08 5.53 6.62
C VAL A 119 -11.49 4.14 6.86
N PRO A 120 -12.26 3.04 6.71
CA PRO A 120 -11.71 1.69 6.65
C PRO A 120 -10.81 1.52 5.40
N PRO A 121 -9.53 1.13 5.53
CA PRO A 121 -8.58 1.19 4.42
C PRO A 121 -8.96 0.27 3.25
N ASP A 122 -9.34 -0.98 3.50
CA ASP A 122 -9.58 -2.01 2.47
C ASP A 122 -10.66 -1.63 1.43
N GLY A 123 -11.53 -0.69 1.75
CA GLY A 123 -12.58 -0.22 0.85
C GLY A 123 -12.08 0.75 -0.24
N PHE A 124 -10.89 1.32 -0.08
CA PHE A 124 -10.40 2.41 -0.93
C PHE A 124 -9.02 2.16 -1.53
N THR A 125 -8.13 1.53 -0.79
CA THR A 125 -6.72 1.38 -1.13
C THR A 125 -6.48 0.53 -2.38
N PHE A 126 -7.03 -0.69 -2.41
CA PHE A 126 -6.76 -1.64 -3.50
C PHE A 126 -7.30 -1.19 -4.85
N ARG A 127 -8.32 -0.33 -4.88
CA ARG A 127 -8.92 0.18 -6.13
C ARG A 127 -7.99 1.13 -6.89
N VAL A 128 -6.96 1.61 -6.23
CA VAL A 128 -5.99 2.57 -6.79
C VAL A 128 -4.55 2.09 -6.71
N GLY A 129 -4.35 0.77 -6.47
CA GLY A 129 -3.00 0.19 -6.45
C GLY A 129 -2.25 0.32 -5.12
N VAL A 130 -2.85 0.96 -4.12
CA VAL A 130 -2.24 1.15 -2.80
C VAL A 130 -2.28 -0.15 -2.01
N THR A 131 -1.13 -0.62 -1.59
CA THR A 131 -0.97 -1.87 -0.80
C THR A 131 -0.53 -1.61 0.63
N THR A 132 0.03 -0.42 0.88
CA THR A 132 0.52 0.01 2.19
C THR A 132 0.07 1.44 2.45
N VAL A 133 -0.43 1.69 3.64
CA VAL A 133 -0.77 3.05 4.12
C VAL A 133 -0.13 3.31 5.46
N VAL A 134 0.17 4.59 5.73
CA VAL A 134 0.61 5.04 7.04
C VAL A 134 -0.43 5.98 7.61
N ASP A 135 -1.06 5.58 8.72
CA ASP A 135 -1.97 6.47 9.47
C ASP A 135 -1.17 7.63 10.07
N ALA A 136 -1.55 8.85 9.72
CA ALA A 136 -0.79 10.04 10.07
C ALA A 136 -1.28 10.65 11.40
N GLY A 137 -1.28 9.84 12.46
CA GLY A 137 -1.47 10.33 13.82
C GLY A 137 -2.90 10.35 14.33
N CYS A 138 -3.80 9.55 13.77
CA CYS A 138 -5.12 9.38 14.37
C CYS A 138 -5.01 8.88 15.82
N SER A 139 -4.05 7.99 16.11
CA SER A 139 -3.76 7.52 17.46
C SER A 139 -2.50 8.18 18.04
N GLY A 140 -2.52 8.40 19.34
CA GLY A 140 -1.33 8.69 20.15
C GLY A 140 -0.96 7.47 21.01
N TRP A 141 0.03 7.64 21.90
CA TRP A 141 0.53 6.53 22.72
C TRP A 141 -0.52 5.94 23.69
N ARG A 142 -1.60 6.69 24.02
CA ARG A 142 -2.65 6.20 24.94
C ARG A 142 -3.63 5.24 24.28
N ASN A 143 -3.88 5.36 22.99
CA ASN A 143 -4.93 4.61 22.28
C ASN A 143 -4.41 3.82 21.07
N PHE A 144 -3.10 3.75 20.88
CA PHE A 144 -2.50 3.01 19.77
C PHE A 144 -2.88 1.51 19.79
N GLU A 145 -2.91 0.89 20.95
CA GLU A 145 -3.25 -0.54 21.05
C GLU A 145 -4.69 -0.83 20.63
N ASP A 146 -5.63 0.07 20.93
CA ASP A 146 -7.00 -0.02 20.41
C ASP A 146 -7.03 0.15 18.89
N PHE A 147 -6.29 1.12 18.34
CA PHE A 147 -6.14 1.29 16.90
C PHE A 147 -5.55 0.05 16.24
N LYS A 148 -4.50 -0.51 16.82
CA LYS A 148 -3.87 -1.73 16.33
C LYS A 148 -4.87 -2.89 16.28
N GLN A 149 -5.59 -3.14 17.38
CA GLN A 149 -6.54 -4.23 17.46
C GLN A 149 -7.75 -4.06 16.53
N ARG A 150 -8.26 -2.84 16.39
CA ARG A 150 -9.46 -2.56 15.58
C ARG A 150 -9.20 -2.54 14.09
N ILE A 151 -8.09 -1.96 13.67
CA ILE A 151 -7.81 -1.66 12.26
C ILE A 151 -6.58 -2.41 11.76
N ILE A 152 -5.41 -2.21 12.37
CA ILE A 152 -4.15 -2.72 11.82
C ILE A 152 -4.19 -4.25 11.69
N ASP A 153 -4.55 -4.95 12.75
CA ASP A 153 -4.56 -6.42 12.80
C ASP A 153 -5.70 -7.06 11.97
N ARG A 154 -6.64 -6.27 11.46
CA ARG A 154 -7.82 -6.76 10.73
C ARG A 154 -7.81 -6.40 9.26
N SER A 155 -7.02 -5.41 8.86
CA SER A 155 -6.96 -4.93 7.49
C SER A 155 -6.16 -5.88 6.61
N LYS A 156 -6.57 -6.04 5.37
CA LYS A 156 -5.77 -6.69 4.31
C LYS A 156 -4.70 -5.74 3.77
N THR A 157 -5.02 -4.46 3.69
CA THR A 157 -4.05 -3.39 3.46
C THR A 157 -3.02 -3.41 4.57
N ARG A 158 -1.73 -3.28 4.24
CA ARG A 158 -0.71 -3.06 5.28
C ARG A 158 -0.92 -1.67 5.85
N VAL A 159 -1.29 -1.59 7.13
CA VAL A 159 -1.47 -0.34 7.86
C VAL A 159 -0.29 -0.18 8.82
N LEU A 160 0.49 0.85 8.59
CA LEU A 160 1.54 1.35 9.49
C LEU A 160 1.02 2.62 10.17
N ALA A 161 1.73 3.13 11.16
CA ALA A 161 1.28 4.30 11.91
C ALA A 161 2.43 5.27 12.24
N MET A 162 2.15 6.56 12.13
CA MET A 162 2.87 7.59 12.86
C MET A 162 2.08 7.91 14.13
N LEU A 163 2.70 7.79 15.30
CA LEU A 163 2.03 8.14 16.55
C LEU A 163 1.90 9.66 16.66
N ASN A 164 0.71 10.13 16.98
CA ASN A 164 0.55 11.53 17.35
C ASN A 164 1.30 11.82 18.65
N ILE A 165 1.98 12.95 18.70
CA ILE A 165 2.67 13.41 19.91
C ILE A 165 1.70 13.69 21.05
N VAL A 166 0.44 14.03 20.74
CA VAL A 166 -0.66 14.09 21.70
C VAL A 166 -1.08 12.68 22.06
N GLY A 167 -1.03 12.34 23.34
CA GLY A 167 -1.31 10.98 23.80
C GLY A 167 -2.68 10.44 23.42
N ALA A 168 -3.66 11.32 23.30
CA ALA A 168 -5.04 10.99 22.89
C ALA A 168 -5.21 10.85 21.36
N GLY A 169 -4.22 11.24 20.55
CA GLY A 169 -4.32 11.29 19.09
C GLY A 169 -5.17 12.45 18.57
N MET A 170 -5.55 12.39 17.30
CA MET A 170 -6.28 13.47 16.59
C MET A 170 -7.78 13.43 16.90
N ARG A 171 -8.12 13.75 18.13
CA ARG A 171 -9.51 13.82 18.65
C ARG A 171 -10.13 15.20 18.54
N GLY A 172 -9.50 16.14 17.83
CA GLY A 172 -9.94 17.50 17.59
C GLY A 172 -9.24 18.54 18.48
N PRO A 173 -9.51 19.84 18.23
CA PRO A 173 -8.70 20.96 18.74
C PRO A 173 -8.48 20.98 20.25
N LYS A 174 -9.46 20.55 21.04
CA LYS A 174 -9.33 20.48 22.51
C LYS A 174 -8.19 19.56 22.96
N PHE A 175 -7.95 18.47 22.24
CA PHE A 175 -6.89 17.51 22.52
C PHE A 175 -5.58 17.95 21.86
N GLU A 176 -5.64 18.32 20.60
CA GLU A 176 -4.47 18.64 19.77
C GLU A 176 -3.75 19.92 20.21
N ASN A 177 -4.42 20.80 20.96
CA ASN A 177 -3.81 21.98 21.58
C ASN A 177 -3.39 21.77 23.05
N ASN A 178 -3.51 20.56 23.59
CA ASN A 178 -3.13 20.26 24.97
C ASN A 178 -1.65 19.86 25.08
N THR A 179 -0.78 20.84 25.31
CA THR A 179 0.67 20.61 25.44
C THR A 179 1.04 19.72 26.62
N THR A 180 0.18 19.59 27.65
CA THR A 180 0.46 18.72 28.81
C THR A 180 0.28 17.23 28.48
N ASP A 181 -0.36 16.89 27.37
CA ASP A 181 -0.53 15.51 26.86
C ASP A 181 0.52 15.15 25.77
N MET A 182 1.43 16.08 25.45
CA MET A 182 2.51 15.89 24.49
C MET A 182 3.75 15.37 25.22
N ASP A 183 3.88 14.04 25.28
CA ASP A 183 4.93 13.35 26.03
C ASP A 183 5.83 12.56 25.07
N GLY A 184 7.02 13.10 24.80
CA GLY A 184 7.99 12.48 23.91
C GLY A 184 8.54 11.15 24.44
N GLU A 185 8.65 10.98 25.76
CA GLU A 185 9.13 9.74 26.38
C GLU A 185 8.10 8.62 26.25
N ALA A 186 6.85 8.89 26.61
CA ALA A 186 5.77 7.91 26.50
C ALA A 186 5.51 7.54 25.04
N THR A 187 5.59 8.50 24.12
CA THR A 187 5.44 8.26 22.68
C THR A 187 6.57 7.39 22.15
N ALA A 188 7.84 7.68 22.53
CA ALA A 188 8.98 6.85 22.16
C ALA A 188 8.86 5.42 22.70
N ALA A 189 8.45 5.28 23.97
CA ALA A 189 8.27 3.96 24.59
C ALA A 189 7.21 3.11 23.83
N MET A 190 6.11 3.74 23.40
CA MET A 190 5.09 3.05 22.59
C MET A 190 5.62 2.68 21.20
N ALA A 191 6.36 3.57 20.54
CA ALA A 191 6.98 3.29 19.25
C ALA A 191 7.98 2.11 19.33
N LEU A 192 8.84 2.11 20.33
CA LEU A 192 9.80 1.02 20.57
C LEU A 192 9.13 -0.31 20.95
N LYS A 193 7.91 -0.29 21.50
CA LYS A 193 7.13 -1.49 21.78
C LYS A 193 6.60 -2.15 20.51
N TYR A 194 6.37 -1.38 19.45
CA TYR A 194 5.80 -1.85 18.18
C TYR A 194 6.62 -1.37 16.95
N PRO A 195 7.92 -1.70 16.88
CA PRO A 195 8.83 -1.14 15.87
C PRO A 195 8.47 -1.54 14.43
N GLU A 196 7.80 -2.68 14.23
CA GLU A 196 7.36 -3.15 12.89
C GLU A 196 6.08 -2.44 12.39
N THR A 197 5.47 -1.60 13.24
CA THR A 197 4.17 -0.99 12.92
C THR A 197 4.22 0.53 13.05
N VAL A 198 4.95 1.04 14.05
CA VAL A 198 5.11 2.46 14.28
C VAL A 198 6.36 2.95 13.55
N VAL A 199 6.13 3.71 12.48
CA VAL A 199 7.18 4.13 11.53
C VAL A 199 7.49 5.62 11.59
N GLY A 200 6.83 6.37 12.46
CA GLY A 200 7.07 7.81 12.60
C GLY A 200 6.29 8.42 13.77
N ILE A 201 6.52 9.70 13.98
CA ILE A 201 5.78 10.54 14.94
C ILE A 201 5.09 11.65 14.17
N LYS A 202 3.84 11.94 14.50
CA LYS A 202 3.05 13.03 13.89
C LYS A 202 2.84 14.16 14.89
N THR A 203 2.95 15.40 14.42
CA THR A 203 2.36 16.56 15.08
C THR A 203 1.52 17.34 14.08
N ALA A 204 0.31 17.74 14.49
CA ALA A 204 -0.66 18.39 13.61
C ALA A 204 -1.55 19.38 14.36
N HIS A 205 -2.08 20.36 13.62
CA HIS A 205 -3.18 21.26 13.99
C HIS A 205 -2.95 22.10 15.26
N PHE A 206 -1.72 22.17 15.78
CA PHE A 206 -1.44 22.96 16.96
C PHE A 206 -1.49 24.47 16.68
N GLU A 207 -2.30 25.20 17.45
CA GLU A 207 -2.54 26.63 17.23
C GLU A 207 -1.75 27.56 18.17
N GLY A 208 -1.12 27.02 19.22
CA GLY A 208 -0.37 27.80 20.20
C GLY A 208 0.93 28.41 19.67
N PRO A 209 1.58 29.30 20.40
CA PRO A 209 2.80 29.97 19.99
C PRO A 209 4.09 29.16 20.28
N GLU A 210 4.00 28.06 21.04
CA GLU A 210 5.14 27.30 21.56
C GLU A 210 5.63 26.25 20.54
N TRP A 211 6.89 25.87 20.64
CA TRP A 211 7.51 24.78 19.90
C TRP A 211 7.29 23.40 20.53
N THR A 212 6.59 23.31 21.67
CA THR A 212 6.38 22.07 22.43
C THR A 212 5.99 20.86 21.57
N PRO A 213 5.01 20.95 20.63
CA PRO A 213 4.64 19.79 19.82
C PRO A 213 5.78 19.24 18.98
N VAL A 214 6.54 20.14 18.33
CA VAL A 214 7.66 19.76 17.48
C VAL A 214 8.81 19.23 18.32
N GLU A 215 9.15 19.90 19.41
CA GLU A 215 10.25 19.52 20.31
C GLU A 215 10.00 18.13 20.93
N GLN A 216 8.80 17.88 21.44
CA GLN A 216 8.43 16.58 21.98
C GLN A 216 8.40 15.48 20.90
N ALA A 217 7.90 15.79 19.70
CA ALA A 217 7.93 14.84 18.57
C ALA A 217 9.37 14.49 18.16
N VAL A 218 10.28 15.48 18.12
CA VAL A 218 11.70 15.26 17.81
C VAL A 218 12.38 14.43 18.91
N ILE A 219 12.05 14.64 20.19
CA ILE A 219 12.53 13.78 21.29
C ILE A 219 12.10 12.33 21.04
N ALA A 220 10.80 12.11 20.78
CA ALA A 220 10.27 10.79 20.53
C ALA A 220 10.90 10.12 19.30
N GLY A 221 10.92 10.83 18.17
CA GLY A 221 11.49 10.32 16.93
C GLY A 221 12.99 10.02 17.03
N THR A 222 13.74 10.82 17.81
CA THR A 222 15.18 10.59 18.04
C THR A 222 15.40 9.32 18.85
N LYS A 223 14.63 9.12 19.92
CA LYS A 223 14.75 7.93 20.79
C LYS A 223 14.35 6.66 20.08
N ALA A 224 13.28 6.70 19.28
CA ALA A 224 12.80 5.55 18.53
C ALA A 224 13.53 5.37 17.18
N ASN A 225 14.42 6.30 16.78
CA ASN A 225 15.12 6.30 15.50
C ASN A 225 14.18 6.26 14.28
N ILE A 226 13.07 7.00 14.35
CA ILE A 226 12.07 7.14 13.28
C ILE A 226 11.86 8.61 12.91
N PRO A 227 11.33 8.92 11.70
CA PRO A 227 11.07 10.29 11.28
C PRO A 227 9.96 10.95 12.09
N VAL A 228 9.93 12.28 12.03
CA VAL A 228 8.80 13.10 12.47
C VAL A 228 8.14 13.70 11.23
N MET A 229 6.83 13.54 11.09
CA MET A 229 6.01 14.25 10.11
C MET A 229 5.32 15.43 10.78
N VAL A 230 5.51 16.61 10.22
CA VAL A 230 4.89 17.83 10.74
C VAL A 230 3.86 18.37 9.77
N ASP A 231 2.61 18.42 10.22
CA ASP A 231 1.62 19.37 9.77
C ASP A 231 1.70 20.56 10.73
N PHE A 232 2.16 21.68 10.22
CA PHE A 232 2.63 22.79 11.05
C PHE A 232 1.54 23.47 11.89
N GLY A 233 0.25 23.22 11.64
CA GLY A 233 -0.87 23.89 12.32
C GLY A 233 -1.00 25.35 11.90
N ALA A 234 -1.39 26.24 12.81
CA ALA A 234 -1.53 27.66 12.51
C ALA A 234 -0.15 28.32 12.30
N ASP A 235 -0.08 29.21 11.31
CA ASP A 235 1.08 30.11 11.15
C ASP A 235 1.16 31.10 12.29
N ARG A 236 2.35 31.25 12.90
CA ARG A 236 2.58 32.13 14.05
C ARG A 236 3.92 32.83 13.88
N PRO A 237 4.04 34.14 14.13
CA PRO A 237 5.32 34.83 14.11
C PRO A 237 6.37 34.24 15.06
N THR A 238 5.94 33.61 16.16
CA THR A 238 6.81 32.92 17.13
C THR A 238 7.26 31.53 16.66
N ARG A 239 6.66 31.00 15.60
CA ARG A 239 6.98 29.70 15.02
C ARG A 239 7.10 29.80 13.48
N PRO A 240 8.06 30.58 12.96
CA PRO A 240 8.22 30.74 11.53
C PRO A 240 8.63 29.40 10.87
N ILE A 241 8.12 29.14 9.66
CA ILE A 241 8.46 27.95 8.86
C ILE A 241 9.98 27.84 8.65
N TYR A 242 10.68 28.97 8.56
CA TYR A 242 12.13 28.98 8.41
C TYR A 242 12.82 28.26 9.58
N ASP A 243 12.47 28.59 10.82
CA ASP A 243 13.05 27.96 12.00
C ASP A 243 12.63 26.49 12.12
N LEU A 244 11.40 26.17 11.73
CA LEU A 244 10.95 24.77 11.68
C LEU A 244 11.89 23.92 10.82
N LEU A 245 12.11 24.33 9.56
CA LEU A 245 12.82 23.54 8.57
C LEU A 245 14.35 23.61 8.71
N THR A 246 14.87 24.72 9.27
CA THR A 246 16.33 24.93 9.35
C THR A 246 16.92 24.65 10.73
N VAL A 247 16.11 24.64 11.80
CA VAL A 247 16.58 24.49 13.19
C VAL A 247 15.89 23.33 13.91
N LYS A 248 14.57 23.24 13.85
CA LYS A 248 13.80 22.33 14.71
C LYS A 248 13.77 20.90 14.19
N LEU A 249 13.49 20.69 12.90
CA LEU A 249 13.45 19.37 12.29
C LEU A 249 14.85 18.81 12.04
N ARG A 250 14.96 17.48 11.99
CA ARG A 250 16.20 16.74 11.73
C ARG A 250 16.24 16.33 10.23
N PRO A 251 17.43 16.10 9.65
CA PRO A 251 17.53 15.39 8.37
C PRO A 251 16.74 14.07 8.42
N GLY A 252 15.91 13.82 7.41
CA GLY A 252 15.01 12.67 7.34
C GLY A 252 13.63 12.90 7.96
N ASP A 253 13.36 14.05 8.60
CA ASP A 253 12.00 14.42 9.01
C ASP A 253 11.20 14.94 7.80
N ILE A 254 9.87 14.89 7.88
CA ILE A 254 8.94 15.13 6.78
C ILE A 254 8.11 16.38 7.06
N TYR A 255 8.06 17.30 6.10
CA TYR A 255 7.12 18.42 6.07
C TYR A 255 6.00 18.11 5.07
N THR A 256 4.79 17.88 5.58
CA THR A 256 3.62 17.59 4.72
C THR A 256 2.83 18.84 4.37
N HIS A 257 1.91 18.73 3.41
CA HIS A 257 1.10 19.84 2.89
C HIS A 257 1.89 20.94 2.19
N MET A 258 2.97 20.54 1.49
CA MET A 258 3.92 21.49 0.90
C MET A 258 3.33 22.48 -0.12
N TYR A 259 2.15 22.21 -0.67
CA TYR A 259 1.46 23.08 -1.64
C TYR A 259 0.22 23.78 -1.06
N SER A 260 0.12 23.90 0.26
CA SER A 260 -1.05 24.47 0.95
C SER A 260 -1.18 25.99 0.81
N GLY A 261 -0.06 26.70 0.85
CA GLY A 261 -0.03 28.15 0.90
C GLY A 261 -0.54 28.73 2.22
N LEU A 262 -0.52 27.93 3.28
CA LEU A 262 -1.01 28.33 4.58
C LEU A 262 0.12 28.84 5.51
N ARG A 263 1.38 28.61 5.15
CA ARG A 263 2.53 28.80 6.06
C ARG A 263 3.75 29.44 5.39
N HIS A 264 3.53 30.29 4.39
CA HIS A 264 4.60 30.96 3.64
C HIS A 264 5.57 29.98 2.93
N GLU A 265 5.03 28.92 2.35
CA GLU A 265 5.81 27.95 1.56
C GLU A 265 6.31 28.57 0.24
N GLN A 266 5.62 29.59 -0.27
CA GLN A 266 5.95 30.25 -1.53
C GLN A 266 6.67 31.57 -1.30
N ASP A 267 7.66 31.84 -2.13
CA ASP A 267 8.28 33.15 -2.24
C ASP A 267 7.35 34.11 -2.99
N PRO A 268 6.98 35.26 -2.41
CA PRO A 268 5.97 36.15 -3.00
C PRO A 268 6.42 36.84 -4.29
N ASP A 269 7.74 37.01 -4.49
CA ASP A 269 8.29 37.73 -5.64
C ASP A 269 8.49 36.79 -6.85
N THR A 270 9.00 35.60 -6.61
CA THR A 270 9.31 34.61 -7.66
C THR A 270 8.21 33.60 -7.90
N LEU A 271 7.25 33.47 -6.97
CA LEU A 271 6.23 32.43 -6.90
C LEU A 271 6.79 31.00 -6.78
N GLY A 272 8.11 30.85 -6.72
CA GLY A 272 8.79 29.59 -6.48
C GLY A 272 8.79 29.19 -4.99
N PRO A 273 9.57 28.14 -4.61
CA PRO A 273 9.69 27.74 -3.21
C PRO A 273 10.34 28.85 -2.38
N SER A 274 9.83 29.05 -1.17
CA SER A 274 10.42 30.02 -0.23
C SER A 274 11.84 29.60 0.17
N LYS A 275 12.61 30.57 0.70
CA LYS A 275 13.95 30.30 1.25
C LYS A 275 13.91 29.20 2.31
N ALA A 276 12.86 29.15 3.11
CA ALA A 276 12.67 28.11 4.13
C ALA A 276 12.64 26.69 3.54
N LEU A 277 11.88 26.50 2.47
CA LEU A 277 11.77 25.20 1.78
C LEU A 277 13.10 24.81 1.13
N ILE A 278 13.76 25.76 0.46
CA ILE A 278 15.06 25.52 -0.21
C ILE A 278 16.13 25.09 0.82
N GLU A 279 16.27 25.81 1.92
CA GLU A 279 17.24 25.48 2.96
C GLU A 279 16.86 24.21 3.73
N GLY A 280 15.56 23.96 3.97
CA GLY A 280 15.08 22.71 4.54
C GLY A 280 15.45 21.49 3.69
N ARG A 281 15.24 21.55 2.37
CA ARG A 281 15.62 20.47 1.44
C ARG A 281 17.14 20.23 1.44
N LYS A 282 17.95 21.28 1.45
CA LYS A 282 19.41 21.16 1.56
C LYS A 282 19.86 20.47 2.85
N ARG A 283 19.08 20.59 3.91
CA ARG A 283 19.32 19.90 5.18
C ARG A 283 18.85 18.45 5.19
N GLY A 284 18.15 17.99 4.14
CA GLY A 284 17.59 16.64 4.06
C GLY A 284 16.21 16.51 4.72
N ILE A 285 15.42 17.58 4.76
CA ILE A 285 14.00 17.50 5.08
C ILE A 285 13.26 17.01 3.82
N TYR A 286 12.37 16.02 3.97
CA TYR A 286 11.48 15.54 2.93
C TYR A 286 10.21 16.39 2.85
N PHE A 287 9.68 16.56 1.64
CA PHE A 287 8.50 17.37 1.37
C PHE A 287 7.41 16.49 0.75
N ASP A 288 6.34 16.32 1.51
CA ASP A 288 5.21 15.48 1.15
C ASP A 288 4.02 16.31 0.66
N VAL A 289 3.27 15.78 -0.31
CA VAL A 289 2.10 16.48 -0.86
C VAL A 289 0.99 16.59 0.16
N GLY A 290 0.54 15.50 0.77
CA GLY A 290 -0.52 15.47 1.77
C GLY A 290 -1.77 16.26 1.34
N GLN A 291 -2.35 15.98 0.18
CA GLN A 291 -3.30 16.90 -0.45
C GLN A 291 -4.51 17.25 0.42
N GLY A 292 -5.15 16.26 1.05
CA GLY A 292 -6.34 16.44 1.87
C GLY A 292 -7.49 17.20 1.24
N GLY A 293 -8.34 17.74 2.10
CA GLY A 293 -9.44 18.63 1.69
C GLY A 293 -9.04 20.08 1.52
N GLY A 294 -7.90 20.50 2.10
CA GLY A 294 -7.54 21.91 2.23
C GLY A 294 -6.08 22.28 2.02
N SER A 295 -5.24 21.41 1.44
CA SER A 295 -3.79 21.60 1.47
C SER A 295 -3.09 21.57 0.11
N PHE A 296 -3.83 21.82 -0.99
CA PHE A 296 -3.23 21.85 -2.33
C PHE A 296 -3.87 22.97 -3.18
N LYS A 297 -3.03 23.89 -3.66
CA LYS A 297 -3.43 24.98 -4.57
C LYS A 297 -2.60 24.98 -5.84
N TRP A 298 -3.25 25.13 -7.00
CA TRP A 298 -2.57 25.28 -8.29
C TRP A 298 -1.66 26.50 -8.33
N SER A 299 -2.06 27.60 -7.66
CA SER A 299 -1.24 28.81 -7.58
C SER A 299 0.11 28.60 -6.90
N LEU A 300 0.27 27.52 -6.11
CA LEU A 300 1.54 27.15 -5.51
C LEU A 300 2.20 25.99 -6.27
N ALA A 301 1.48 24.90 -6.49
CA ALA A 301 2.04 23.69 -7.07
C ALA A 301 2.65 23.95 -8.45
N VAL A 302 1.94 24.68 -9.35
CA VAL A 302 2.42 24.95 -10.71
C VAL A 302 3.75 25.72 -10.75
N PRO A 303 3.89 26.89 -10.11
CA PRO A 303 5.16 27.61 -10.16
C PRO A 303 6.29 26.92 -9.39
N MET A 304 6.00 26.26 -8.27
CA MET A 304 7.01 25.54 -7.48
C MET A 304 7.56 24.33 -8.26
N ILE A 305 6.70 23.53 -8.90
CA ILE A 305 7.13 22.40 -9.73
C ILE A 305 7.93 22.90 -10.95
N LYS A 306 7.49 23.99 -11.60
CA LYS A 306 8.24 24.62 -12.71
C LYS A 306 9.60 25.13 -12.27
N ALA A 307 9.76 25.54 -11.02
CA ALA A 307 11.03 25.92 -10.44
C ALA A 307 11.91 24.71 -10.02
N GLY A 308 11.45 23.47 -10.30
CA GLY A 308 12.15 22.25 -9.95
C GLY A 308 11.95 21.78 -8.51
N PHE A 309 11.04 22.40 -7.77
CA PHE A 309 10.71 21.99 -6.41
C PHE A 309 9.53 21.02 -6.42
N ILE A 310 9.82 19.76 -6.82
CA ILE A 310 8.88 18.65 -6.86
C ILE A 310 8.80 17.98 -5.48
N PRO A 311 7.73 17.21 -5.16
CA PRO A 311 7.64 16.50 -3.88
C PRO A 311 8.66 15.38 -3.77
N ASP A 312 8.96 14.95 -2.56
CA ASP A 312 9.72 13.73 -2.29
C ASP A 312 8.76 12.54 -2.19
N SER A 313 7.54 12.74 -1.69
CA SER A 313 6.46 11.75 -1.67
C SER A 313 5.12 12.35 -2.09
N ILE A 314 4.30 11.51 -2.74
CA ILE A 314 2.91 11.79 -3.08
C ILE A 314 2.05 11.03 -2.08
N SER A 315 1.23 11.75 -1.32
CA SER A 315 0.29 11.19 -0.36
C SER A 315 -1.05 11.91 -0.40
N THR A 316 -2.07 11.31 0.18
CA THR A 316 -3.44 11.78 0.01
C THR A 316 -3.97 12.64 1.12
N ASP A 317 -3.55 12.45 2.37
CA ASP A 317 -4.33 12.87 3.54
C ASP A 317 -5.78 12.35 3.44
N LEU A 318 -5.91 11.02 3.19
CA LEU A 318 -7.19 10.35 2.96
C LEU A 318 -8.05 10.38 4.23
N HIS A 319 -9.21 11.00 4.12
CA HIS A 319 -10.26 10.99 5.13
C HIS A 319 -11.63 11.23 4.47
N ILE A 320 -12.73 11.07 5.19
CA ILE A 320 -14.07 11.11 4.61
C ILE A 320 -14.34 12.39 3.82
N SER A 321 -13.96 13.55 4.34
CA SER A 321 -14.23 14.83 3.64
C SER A 321 -13.31 15.08 2.45
N SER A 322 -12.09 14.49 2.39
CA SER A 322 -11.16 14.68 1.28
C SER A 322 -11.46 13.79 0.07
N MET A 323 -11.95 12.57 0.30
CA MET A 323 -12.14 11.56 -0.76
C MET A 323 -13.22 11.92 -1.79
N ASN A 324 -14.20 12.73 -1.41
CA ASN A 324 -15.23 13.26 -2.33
C ASN A 324 -14.96 14.69 -2.78
N GLY A 325 -13.88 15.29 -2.28
CA GLY A 325 -13.41 16.63 -2.63
C GLY A 325 -12.45 16.64 -3.82
N ALA A 326 -11.52 17.57 -3.80
CA ALA A 326 -10.51 17.72 -4.84
C ALA A 326 -9.45 16.60 -4.83
N MET A 327 -9.18 15.97 -3.68
CA MET A 327 -8.17 14.92 -3.52
C MET A 327 -8.56 13.63 -4.23
N LYS A 328 -9.72 13.07 -3.95
CA LYS A 328 -10.28 11.81 -4.45
C LYS A 328 -9.53 10.57 -3.98
N ASP A 329 -8.35 10.30 -4.55
CA ASP A 329 -7.50 9.15 -4.28
C ASP A 329 -6.05 9.45 -4.67
N GLU A 330 -5.12 8.54 -4.37
CA GLU A 330 -3.70 8.72 -4.62
C GLU A 330 -3.36 8.87 -6.11
N LEU A 331 -4.02 8.12 -7.00
CA LEU A 331 -3.80 8.27 -8.44
C LEU A 331 -4.25 9.65 -8.94
N ASN A 332 -5.32 10.21 -8.37
CA ASN A 332 -5.73 11.58 -8.70
C ASN A 332 -4.73 12.64 -8.22
N VAL A 333 -4.07 12.41 -7.08
CA VAL A 333 -2.97 13.29 -6.62
C VAL A 333 -1.77 13.16 -7.55
N ALA A 334 -1.39 11.94 -7.91
CA ALA A 334 -0.32 11.65 -8.86
C ALA A 334 -0.57 12.27 -10.25
N ASP A 335 -1.79 12.17 -10.76
CA ASP A 335 -2.20 12.78 -12.03
C ASP A 335 -1.99 14.29 -12.05
N LYS A 336 -2.15 14.97 -10.91
CA LYS A 336 -1.87 16.41 -10.79
C LYS A 336 -0.40 16.73 -10.94
N ILE A 337 0.45 15.88 -10.40
CA ILE A 337 1.91 16.06 -10.52
C ILE A 337 2.34 15.76 -11.97
N LEU A 338 1.80 14.69 -12.58
CA LEU A 338 1.99 14.38 -14.02
C LEU A 338 1.54 15.54 -14.91
N ALA A 339 0.37 16.14 -14.66
CA ALA A 339 -0.17 17.25 -15.45
C ALA A 339 0.71 18.51 -15.39
N ASN A 340 1.63 18.59 -14.43
CA ASN A 340 2.64 19.64 -14.33
C ASN A 340 3.98 19.28 -14.99
N GLY A 341 4.06 18.16 -15.73
CA GLY A 341 5.22 17.78 -16.54
C GLY A 341 6.27 16.95 -15.79
N VAL A 342 5.99 16.49 -14.57
CA VAL A 342 6.84 15.51 -13.89
C VAL A 342 6.69 14.17 -14.61
N SER A 343 7.78 13.44 -14.84
CA SER A 343 7.76 12.19 -15.59
C SER A 343 7.00 11.08 -14.81
N LEU A 344 6.36 10.16 -15.53
CA LEU A 344 5.68 9.01 -14.91
C LEU A 344 6.62 8.19 -14.03
N LYS A 345 7.86 7.98 -14.46
CA LYS A 345 8.88 7.29 -13.68
C LYS A 345 9.11 7.95 -12.31
N GLN A 346 9.25 9.28 -12.31
CA GLN A 346 9.43 10.06 -11.08
C GLN A 346 8.20 9.98 -10.18
N VAL A 347 7.00 10.15 -10.74
CA VAL A 347 5.73 10.04 -10.00
C VAL A 347 5.56 8.66 -9.37
N VAL A 348 5.94 7.58 -10.08
CA VAL A 348 5.90 6.23 -9.51
C VAL A 348 6.91 6.08 -8.37
N ALA A 349 8.13 6.64 -8.50
CA ALA A 349 9.11 6.62 -7.41
C ALA A 349 8.58 7.34 -6.16
N GLU A 350 7.91 8.49 -6.34
CA GLU A 350 7.29 9.29 -5.27
C GLU A 350 6.07 8.60 -4.60
N MET A 351 5.56 7.51 -5.17
CA MET A 351 4.52 6.65 -4.58
C MET A 351 5.02 5.27 -4.15
N THR A 352 6.31 4.95 -4.32
CA THR A 352 6.84 3.62 -4.05
C THR A 352 8.13 3.65 -3.24
N SER A 353 9.30 3.75 -3.88
CA SER A 353 10.62 3.68 -3.24
C SER A 353 10.90 4.87 -2.34
N HIS A 354 10.47 6.07 -2.70
CA HIS A 354 10.71 7.27 -1.91
C HIS A 354 9.96 7.24 -0.57
N PRO A 355 8.61 7.07 -0.51
CA PRO A 355 7.92 6.96 0.77
C PRO A 355 8.39 5.75 1.59
N ALA A 356 8.79 4.64 0.97
CA ALA A 356 9.40 3.51 1.68
C ALA A 356 10.70 3.93 2.38
N HIS A 357 11.53 4.71 1.71
CA HIS A 357 12.77 5.25 2.29
C HIS A 357 12.50 6.26 3.40
N GLU A 358 11.55 7.18 3.22
CA GLU A 358 11.18 8.18 4.23
C GLU A 358 10.74 7.55 5.55
N ILE A 359 10.01 6.43 5.49
CA ILE A 359 9.56 5.69 6.68
C ILE A 359 10.55 4.60 7.12
N LYS A 360 11.73 4.48 6.49
CA LYS A 360 12.78 3.49 6.77
C LYS A 360 12.32 2.04 6.62
N HIS A 361 11.49 1.76 5.61
CA HIS A 361 10.98 0.44 5.25
C HIS A 361 11.32 0.11 3.79
N GLU A 362 12.60 0.17 3.44
CA GLU A 362 13.10 -0.02 2.07
C GLU A 362 12.89 -1.45 1.53
N GLU A 363 12.43 -2.38 2.35
CA GLU A 363 11.95 -3.69 1.88
C GLU A 363 10.61 -3.60 1.15
N LEU A 364 9.88 -2.47 1.31
CA LEU A 364 8.67 -2.12 0.58
C LEU A 364 9.00 -1.29 -0.68
N GLY A 365 7.99 -1.04 -1.52
CA GLY A 365 8.11 -0.13 -2.66
C GLY A 365 9.11 -0.57 -3.73
N ASN A 366 9.35 -1.88 -3.89
CA ASN A 366 10.24 -2.43 -4.90
C ASN A 366 9.83 -3.83 -5.36
N LEU A 367 10.35 -4.28 -6.52
CA LEU A 367 10.15 -5.60 -7.11
C LEU A 367 11.41 -6.47 -7.06
N SER A 368 12.28 -6.28 -6.09
CA SER A 368 13.47 -7.10 -5.91
C SER A 368 13.10 -8.58 -5.70
N GLU A 369 13.86 -9.49 -6.27
CA GLU A 369 13.66 -10.92 -6.02
C GLU A 369 13.75 -11.23 -4.51
N GLY A 370 12.77 -11.95 -3.99
CA GLY A 370 12.61 -12.23 -2.56
C GLY A 370 11.78 -11.21 -1.78
N SER A 371 11.52 -10.02 -2.32
CA SER A 371 10.62 -9.04 -1.70
C SER A 371 9.18 -9.51 -1.68
N ILE A 372 8.37 -8.93 -0.78
CA ILE A 372 6.93 -9.18 -0.73
C ILE A 372 6.29 -8.79 -2.07
N ALA A 373 5.47 -9.67 -2.62
CA ALA A 373 4.80 -9.42 -3.89
C ALA A 373 3.57 -8.50 -3.69
N ASP A 374 3.85 -7.24 -3.43
CA ASP A 374 2.88 -6.14 -3.49
C ASP A 374 3.12 -5.42 -4.83
N VAL A 375 2.12 -5.46 -5.73
CA VAL A 375 2.26 -4.97 -7.10
C VAL A 375 1.00 -4.19 -7.51
N ALA A 376 1.19 -3.07 -8.20
CA ALA A 376 0.14 -2.37 -8.91
C ALA A 376 0.35 -2.46 -10.43
N VAL A 377 -0.72 -2.74 -11.17
CA VAL A 377 -0.71 -2.69 -12.63
C VAL A 377 -1.58 -1.51 -13.05
N LEU A 378 -0.96 -0.56 -13.73
CA LEU A 378 -1.56 0.73 -14.04
C LEU A 378 -1.67 0.93 -15.55
N ARG A 379 -2.77 1.53 -15.97
CA ARG A 379 -2.96 2.02 -17.34
C ARG A 379 -2.81 3.54 -17.35
N LEU A 380 -1.99 4.06 -18.26
CA LEU A 380 -1.91 5.50 -18.54
C LEU A 380 -2.87 5.81 -19.68
N GLU A 381 -4.02 6.35 -19.35
CA GLU A 381 -5.04 6.73 -20.30
C GLU A 381 -4.76 8.12 -20.87
N LYS A 382 -4.83 8.24 -22.20
CA LYS A 382 -4.68 9.52 -22.90
C LYS A 382 -6.05 10.11 -23.24
N GLY A 383 -6.22 11.41 -22.97
CA GLY A 383 -7.51 12.06 -23.18
C GLY A 383 -7.50 13.53 -22.77
N LYS A 384 -8.68 14.03 -22.43
CA LYS A 384 -8.87 15.36 -21.85
C LYS A 384 -9.42 15.20 -20.46
N PHE A 385 -8.63 15.55 -19.48
CA PHE A 385 -8.98 15.41 -18.07
C PHE A 385 -8.90 16.76 -17.38
N GLY A 386 -9.64 16.93 -16.29
CA GLY A 386 -9.60 18.13 -15.48
C GLY A 386 -9.35 17.77 -14.01
N PHE A 387 -8.37 18.43 -13.40
CA PHE A 387 -7.97 18.21 -12.03
C PHE A 387 -8.24 19.47 -11.20
N THR A 388 -8.97 19.31 -10.10
CA THR A 388 -9.36 20.44 -9.23
C THR A 388 -8.46 20.53 -8.01
N ASP A 389 -8.27 21.75 -7.50
CA ASP A 389 -7.59 22.04 -6.25
C ASP A 389 -8.57 22.35 -5.10
N MET A 390 -8.03 22.67 -3.92
CA MET A 390 -8.83 22.95 -2.71
C MET A 390 -9.73 24.18 -2.82
N VAL A 391 -9.45 25.11 -3.71
CA VAL A 391 -10.26 26.32 -3.95
C VAL A 391 -11.16 26.17 -5.19
N ASN A 392 -11.34 24.94 -5.67
CA ASN A 392 -12.17 24.58 -6.80
C ASN A 392 -11.73 25.24 -8.11
N THR A 393 -10.44 25.50 -8.28
CA THR A 393 -9.86 25.86 -9.58
C THR A 393 -9.39 24.58 -10.31
N ARG A 394 -9.34 24.63 -11.65
CA ARG A 394 -9.10 23.46 -12.50
C ARG A 394 -7.83 23.65 -13.33
N LEU A 395 -7.01 22.60 -13.37
CA LEU A 395 -5.95 22.41 -14.36
C LEU A 395 -6.37 21.30 -15.34
N ASP A 396 -6.13 21.52 -16.63
CA ASP A 396 -6.36 20.51 -17.66
C ASP A 396 -5.12 19.63 -17.83
N GLY A 397 -5.33 18.33 -17.94
CA GLY A 397 -4.30 17.34 -18.25
C GLY A 397 -4.67 16.48 -19.46
N THR A 398 -3.68 15.81 -20.01
CA THR A 398 -3.81 14.95 -21.20
C THR A 398 -3.66 13.47 -20.90
N GLU A 399 -3.27 13.14 -19.68
CA GLU A 399 -3.02 11.77 -19.23
C GLU A 399 -3.65 11.55 -17.85
N LYS A 400 -4.04 10.30 -17.58
CA LYS A 400 -4.62 9.87 -16.29
C LYS A 400 -4.25 8.43 -16.00
N LEU A 401 -3.85 8.15 -14.76
CA LEU A 401 -3.60 6.81 -14.26
C LEU A 401 -4.89 6.11 -13.84
N ILE A 402 -5.00 4.85 -14.19
CA ILE A 402 -6.09 3.95 -13.78
C ILE A 402 -5.47 2.65 -13.28
N CYS A 403 -5.86 2.20 -12.10
CA CYS A 403 -5.45 0.90 -11.60
C CYS A 403 -6.26 -0.21 -12.26
N GLU A 404 -5.58 -1.12 -12.96
CA GLU A 404 -6.17 -2.29 -13.60
C GLU A 404 -6.14 -3.51 -12.67
N LEU A 405 -5.03 -3.69 -11.93
CA LEU A 405 -4.85 -4.84 -11.05
C LEU A 405 -4.04 -4.45 -9.82
N THR A 406 -4.44 -4.96 -8.66
CA THR A 406 -3.64 -4.86 -7.44
C THR A 406 -3.37 -6.24 -6.86
N ILE A 407 -2.10 -6.50 -6.58
CA ILE A 407 -1.63 -7.72 -5.96
C ILE A 407 -1.09 -7.36 -4.57
N LYS A 408 -1.56 -8.07 -3.56
CA LYS A 408 -1.13 -7.92 -2.18
C LYS A 408 -0.65 -9.25 -1.64
N ASN A 409 0.62 -9.31 -1.16
CA ASN A 409 1.23 -10.55 -0.69
C ASN A 409 1.09 -11.71 -1.72
N GLY A 410 1.27 -11.40 -3.01
CA GLY A 410 1.17 -12.35 -4.12
C GLY A 410 -0.24 -12.76 -4.52
N LYS A 411 -1.28 -12.19 -3.90
CA LYS A 411 -2.68 -12.49 -4.23
C LYS A 411 -3.33 -11.30 -4.91
N ILE A 412 -4.05 -11.56 -6.00
CA ILE A 412 -4.86 -10.55 -6.67
C ILE A 412 -6.00 -10.17 -5.71
N VAL A 413 -6.05 -8.89 -5.32
CA VAL A 413 -7.05 -8.34 -4.39
C VAL A 413 -8.01 -7.35 -5.07
N TYR A 414 -7.63 -6.86 -6.24
CA TYR A 414 -8.46 -6.02 -7.10
C TYR A 414 -8.13 -6.30 -8.56
N ASP A 415 -9.15 -6.41 -9.39
CA ASP A 415 -9.06 -6.64 -10.83
C ASP A 415 -10.23 -5.89 -11.50
N LEU A 416 -9.92 -4.73 -12.09
CA LEU A 416 -10.93 -3.81 -12.63
C LEU A 416 -11.70 -4.42 -13.81
N ASN A 417 -10.97 -5.09 -14.71
CA ASN A 417 -11.51 -5.57 -16.00
C ASN A 417 -11.47 -7.09 -16.13
N GLY A 418 -11.27 -7.83 -15.05
CA GLY A 418 -11.25 -9.29 -15.07
C GLY A 418 -10.06 -9.88 -15.82
N MET A 419 -8.92 -9.16 -15.87
CA MET A 419 -7.71 -9.60 -16.58
C MET A 419 -7.19 -10.96 -16.08
N SER A 420 -7.46 -11.26 -14.82
CA SER A 420 -7.07 -12.51 -14.19
C SER A 420 -8.17 -13.57 -14.22
N ALA A 421 -9.37 -13.27 -14.70
CA ALA A 421 -10.50 -14.18 -14.71
C ALA A 421 -10.50 -15.04 -15.99
N ASP A 422 -10.98 -16.27 -15.87
CA ASP A 422 -11.27 -17.10 -17.05
C ASP A 422 -12.53 -16.57 -17.76
N LEU A 423 -12.60 -16.74 -19.07
CA LEU A 423 -13.81 -16.43 -19.82
C LEU A 423 -14.98 -17.26 -19.27
N TRP A 424 -16.16 -16.65 -19.15
CA TRP A 424 -17.36 -17.30 -18.61
C TRP A 424 -17.76 -18.62 -19.32
N ASN A 425 -17.33 -18.78 -20.56
CA ASN A 425 -17.57 -19.95 -21.39
C ASN A 425 -16.37 -20.90 -21.51
N ALA A 426 -15.25 -20.60 -20.82
CA ALA A 426 -14.14 -21.52 -20.70
C ALA A 426 -14.53 -22.72 -19.83
N LYS A 427 -13.91 -23.88 -20.08
CA LYS A 427 -14.10 -25.03 -19.18
C LYS A 427 -13.64 -24.64 -17.77
N PRO A 428 -14.41 -25.00 -16.72
CA PRO A 428 -14.02 -24.69 -15.36
C PRO A 428 -12.60 -25.22 -15.10
N GLY A 429 -11.67 -24.32 -14.85
CA GLY A 429 -10.31 -24.67 -14.46
C GLY A 429 -10.24 -25.13 -13.00
N VAL A 430 -9.06 -25.53 -12.56
CA VAL A 430 -8.79 -26.00 -11.19
C VAL A 430 -9.21 -24.97 -10.11
N HIS A 431 -9.33 -23.70 -10.48
CA HIS A 431 -9.70 -22.59 -9.59
C HIS A 431 -11.21 -22.53 -9.24
N ALA A 432 -12.07 -23.24 -9.94
CA ALA A 432 -13.50 -23.32 -9.59
C ALA A 432 -13.74 -23.95 -8.20
N ALA A 433 -12.81 -24.74 -7.70
CA ALA A 433 -12.89 -25.36 -6.38
C ALA A 433 -12.75 -24.37 -5.20
N GLU A 434 -12.05 -23.23 -5.38
CA GLU A 434 -11.96 -22.21 -4.34
C GLU A 434 -13.21 -21.33 -4.20
N ALA A 435 -14.06 -21.28 -5.22
CA ALA A 435 -15.36 -20.61 -5.17
C ALA A 435 -16.34 -21.33 -4.21
N SER A 436 -16.05 -22.56 -3.77
CA SER A 436 -16.90 -23.36 -2.88
C SER A 436 -17.16 -22.75 -1.50
N ARG A 437 -16.36 -21.78 -1.06
CA ARG A 437 -16.61 -21.03 0.20
C ARG A 437 -17.88 -20.17 0.16
N TRP A 438 -18.43 -19.90 -1.02
CA TRP A 438 -19.61 -19.08 -1.24
C TRP A 438 -20.79 -19.89 -1.81
N THR A 439 -20.83 -21.18 -1.53
CA THR A 439 -21.89 -22.09 -2.02
C THR A 439 -23.31 -21.66 -1.67
N THR A 440 -23.49 -20.84 -0.63
CA THR A 440 -24.79 -20.22 -0.31
C THR A 440 -25.30 -19.26 -1.38
N PHE A 441 -24.42 -18.75 -2.24
CA PHE A 441 -24.75 -17.83 -3.33
C PHE A 441 -24.59 -18.46 -4.72
N ALA A 442 -24.21 -19.75 -4.81
CA ALA A 442 -24.13 -20.44 -6.09
C ALA A 442 -25.50 -20.45 -6.79
N PRO A 443 -25.56 -20.17 -8.11
CA PRO A 443 -26.82 -20.29 -8.86
C PRO A 443 -27.42 -21.68 -8.66
N ARG A 444 -28.71 -21.74 -8.35
CA ARG A 444 -29.38 -23.02 -8.18
C ARG A 444 -29.44 -23.73 -9.54
N THR A 445 -29.04 -24.99 -9.56
CA THR A 445 -29.31 -25.86 -10.72
C THR A 445 -30.82 -25.90 -10.93
N PRO A 446 -31.31 -25.67 -12.14
CA PRO A 446 -32.73 -25.83 -12.41
C PRO A 446 -33.26 -27.20 -11.94
N GLY A 447 -34.30 -27.21 -11.11
CA GLY A 447 -34.85 -28.43 -10.53
C GLY A 447 -34.27 -28.87 -9.17
N ALA A 448 -33.28 -28.19 -8.63
CA ALA A 448 -32.79 -28.51 -7.29
C ALA A 448 -33.82 -28.13 -6.20
N PRO A 449 -34.00 -28.96 -5.14
CA PRO A 449 -34.95 -28.66 -4.08
C PRO A 449 -34.56 -27.38 -3.31
N LYS A 450 -35.57 -26.60 -2.91
CA LYS A 450 -35.33 -25.41 -2.07
C LYS A 450 -34.67 -25.81 -0.75
N PRO A 451 -33.66 -25.06 -0.25
CA PRO A 451 -33.19 -25.27 1.11
C PRO A 451 -34.35 -25.09 2.08
N LYS A 452 -34.43 -25.96 3.11
CA LYS A 452 -35.36 -25.72 4.21
C LYS A 452 -35.04 -24.35 4.83
N GLU A 453 -36.02 -23.49 4.94
CA GLU A 453 -35.92 -22.26 5.71
C GLU A 453 -35.52 -22.63 7.14
N MET A 454 -34.43 -22.08 7.63
CA MET A 454 -34.11 -22.16 9.05
C MET A 454 -35.08 -21.21 9.76
N GLU A 455 -36.00 -21.80 10.52
CA GLU A 455 -36.82 -21.06 11.48
C GLU A 455 -35.86 -20.45 12.54
N HIS A 456 -35.96 -19.13 12.72
CA HIS A 456 -35.22 -18.36 13.72
C HIS A 456 -35.87 -18.47 15.10
#